data_f28c193823b75de84fdb17153994d040
#
_entry.id   f28c193823b75de84fdb17153994d040
#
_cell.length_a   1.000
_cell.length_b   1.000
_cell.length_c   1.000
_cell.angle_alpha   90.00
_cell.angle_beta   90.00
_cell.angle_gamma   90.00
#
_symmetry.space_group_name_H-M   'P 1'
#
loop_
_entity.id
_entity.type
_entity.pdbx_description
1 polymer ?
#
loop_
_entity_poly.entity_id
_entity_poly.type
_entity_poly.pdbx_seq_one_letter_code
_entity_poly.pdbx_strand_id
1 'polypeptide(L)'
;MELSFQKKTKNYKKNIISLVFHTSLKCKKRCHVIEKLLSSGCKPLDELLGGGFERGIVTQVFGAAGTGKTNICIQLAVECVKQGQKVIFIDTEGLSPVRFKQIAGENAKEIARSIIIYEPLSFEEQYSSVREVERIAGENVGLVVLDSATSYYRYELEDDETGIKSRRELANQIGFLHALARKHGFAALITNQVYSDVVGGGVRPLGGSSLEHISKTIIRLEKTGEGTRRAVLYKHRSRPEGSSAEFTITAEGIR
;
A
#
# COMPACT_ATOMS: atom_id res chain seq x y z
N MET A 1 37.55 -26.94 -23.70
CA MET A 1 37.08 -25.64 -23.18
C MET A 1 35.67 -25.70 -22.58
N GLU A 2 35.04 -26.89 -22.54
CA GLU A 2 33.64 -27.06 -22.02
C GLU A 2 33.53 -27.53 -20.57
N LEU A 3 34.58 -27.95 -19.93
CA LEU A 3 34.58 -28.49 -18.56
C LEU A 3 34.67 -27.42 -17.44
N SER A 4 34.94 -26.16 -17.79
CA SER A 4 35.04 -25.08 -16.79
C SER A 4 33.72 -24.33 -16.52
N PHE A 5 32.75 -24.47 -17.39
CA PHE A 5 31.46 -23.76 -17.28
C PHE A 5 30.44 -24.47 -16.35
N GLN A 6 30.54 -25.79 -16.24
CA GLN A 6 29.59 -26.55 -15.39
C GLN A 6 29.89 -26.51 -13.89
N LYS A 7 31.10 -26.13 -13.47
CA LYS A 7 31.45 -26.00 -12.04
C LYS A 7 30.99 -24.68 -11.42
N LYS A 8 30.79 -23.62 -12.19
CA LYS A 8 30.35 -22.32 -11.66
C LYS A 8 28.84 -22.25 -11.37
N THR A 9 28.02 -23.00 -12.09
CA THR A 9 26.56 -22.99 -11.90
C THR A 9 26.07 -23.82 -10.71
N LYS A 10 26.85 -24.81 -10.24
CA LYS A 10 26.50 -25.61 -9.04
C LYS A 10 26.71 -24.86 -7.72
N ASN A 11 27.61 -23.88 -7.68
CA ASN A 11 27.85 -23.10 -6.45
C ASN A 11 26.82 -21.98 -6.21
N TYR A 12 26.13 -21.49 -7.25
CA TYR A 12 25.11 -20.46 -7.08
C TYR A 12 23.81 -20.99 -6.46
N LYS A 13 23.44 -22.25 -6.72
CA LYS A 13 22.22 -22.84 -6.14
C LYS A 13 22.36 -23.25 -4.66
N LYS A 14 23.58 -23.51 -4.18
CA LYS A 14 23.79 -23.82 -2.75
C LYS A 14 23.76 -22.60 -1.84
N ASN A 15 24.08 -21.40 -2.35
CA ASN A 15 24.09 -20.18 -1.53
C ASN A 15 22.72 -19.56 -1.31
N ILE A 16 21.70 -19.85 -2.14
CA ILE A 16 20.35 -19.27 -1.98
C ILE A 16 19.56 -19.99 -0.88
N ILE A 17 19.77 -21.29 -0.70
CA ILE A 17 19.06 -22.07 0.34
C ILE A 17 19.70 -21.89 1.72
N SER A 18 20.99 -21.59 1.80
CA SER A 18 21.69 -21.31 3.06
C SER A 18 21.39 -19.92 3.64
N LEU A 19 20.92 -18.97 2.82
CA LEU A 19 20.65 -17.58 3.27
C LEU A 19 19.31 -17.47 4.03
N VAL A 20 18.46 -18.49 3.97
CA VAL A 20 17.15 -18.49 4.66
C VAL A 20 17.27 -19.00 6.12
N PHE A 21 18.37 -19.69 6.47
CA PHE A 21 18.50 -20.35 7.80
C PHE A 21 19.69 -19.90 8.66
N HIS A 22 20.55 -18.97 8.23
CA HIS A 22 21.73 -18.59 8.99
C HIS A 22 21.97 -17.06 9.08
N THR A 23 20.99 -16.32 9.61
CA THR A 23 21.24 -15.00 10.19
C THR A 23 20.62 -14.91 11.57
N SER A 24 21.03 -15.80 12.45
CA SER A 24 20.92 -15.59 13.88
C SER A 24 22.35 -15.65 14.41
N LEU A 25 22.93 -14.50 14.70
CA LEU A 25 23.82 -14.21 15.85
C LEU A 25 24.70 -13.00 15.59
N LYS A 26 24.55 -12.04 16.50
CA LYS A 26 25.41 -10.87 16.80
C LYS A 26 25.05 -9.53 16.14
N CYS A 27 23.96 -8.94 16.56
CA CYS A 27 23.93 -7.52 16.82
C CYS A 27 23.10 -7.23 18.08
N LYS A 28 23.75 -7.02 19.23
CA LYS A 28 23.15 -6.50 20.46
C LYS A 28 22.92 -4.98 20.32
N LYS A 29 22.01 -4.59 19.46
CA LYS A 29 21.21 -3.35 19.56
C LYS A 29 19.78 -3.83 19.48
N ARG A 30 18.88 -3.31 20.34
CA ARG A 30 17.45 -3.63 20.38
C ARG A 30 16.87 -3.59 18.96
N CYS A 31 17.04 -4.65 18.19
CA CYS A 31 16.23 -4.92 17.03
C CYS A 31 14.86 -5.31 17.58
N HIS A 32 13.91 -4.36 17.62
CA HIS A 32 12.54 -4.74 17.45
C HIS A 32 12.51 -5.56 16.16
N VAL A 33 12.16 -6.83 16.24
CA VAL A 33 11.86 -7.65 15.06
C VAL A 33 10.66 -6.96 14.44
N ILE A 34 10.90 -6.14 13.40
CA ILE A 34 9.82 -5.51 12.66
C ILE A 34 9.06 -6.68 12.03
N GLU A 35 7.86 -6.92 12.50
CA GLU A 35 6.98 -7.93 11.93
C GLU A 35 6.84 -7.64 10.43
N LYS A 36 6.94 -8.69 9.61
CA LYS A 36 6.86 -8.55 8.15
C LYS A 36 5.50 -8.02 7.67
N LEU A 37 4.49 -8.10 8.52
CA LEU A 37 3.12 -7.75 8.23
C LEU A 37 2.65 -6.65 9.18
N LEU A 38 1.85 -5.73 8.67
CA LEU A 38 1.16 -4.70 9.43
C LEU A 38 -0.33 -5.06 9.47
N SER A 39 -0.84 -5.39 10.64
CA SER A 39 -2.27 -5.68 10.84
C SER A 39 -3.10 -4.43 10.58
N SER A 40 -4.24 -4.60 9.93
CA SER A 40 -5.25 -3.55 9.76
C SER A 40 -6.17 -3.40 10.98
N GLY A 41 -6.13 -4.34 11.93
CA GLY A 41 -7.09 -4.44 13.02
C GLY A 41 -8.47 -4.96 12.57
N CYS A 42 -8.63 -5.30 11.29
CA CYS A 42 -9.81 -5.94 10.73
C CYS A 42 -9.48 -7.41 10.43
N LYS A 43 -9.93 -8.31 11.29
CA LYS A 43 -9.58 -9.73 11.22
C LYS A 43 -9.87 -10.37 9.86
N PRO A 44 -11.07 -10.19 9.24
CA PRO A 44 -11.35 -10.77 7.92
C PRO A 44 -10.38 -10.29 6.83
N LEU A 45 -10.02 -9.00 6.84
CA LEU A 45 -9.09 -8.43 5.87
C LEU A 45 -7.66 -8.95 6.09
N ASP A 46 -7.22 -9.03 7.35
CA ASP A 46 -5.91 -9.55 7.70
C ASP A 46 -5.77 -11.04 7.33
N GLU A 47 -6.78 -11.87 7.61
CA GLU A 47 -6.81 -13.29 7.22
C GLU A 47 -6.75 -13.45 5.69
N LEU A 48 -7.49 -12.63 4.94
CA LEU A 48 -7.43 -12.60 3.47
C LEU A 48 -6.01 -12.34 2.98
N LEU A 49 -5.30 -11.41 3.62
CA LEU A 49 -3.92 -11.02 3.28
C LEU A 49 -2.84 -11.95 3.85
N GLY A 50 -3.22 -12.91 4.69
CA GLY A 50 -2.27 -13.83 5.32
C GLY A 50 -1.65 -13.30 6.60
N GLY A 51 -2.32 -12.37 7.27
CA GLY A 51 -1.95 -11.79 8.55
C GLY A 51 -1.83 -10.26 8.56
N GLY A 52 -2.03 -9.60 7.41
CA GLY A 52 -1.97 -8.13 7.29
C GLY A 52 -1.25 -7.65 6.04
N PHE A 53 -0.98 -6.35 6.00
CA PHE A 53 -0.31 -5.68 4.88
C PHE A 53 1.19 -5.94 4.91
N GLU A 54 1.73 -6.46 3.80
CA GLU A 54 3.14 -6.82 3.71
C GLU A 54 4.03 -5.58 3.62
N ARG A 55 5.09 -5.55 4.43
CA ARG A 55 6.10 -4.47 4.40
C ARG A 55 7.07 -4.67 3.24
N GLY A 56 7.67 -3.57 2.80
CA GLY A 56 8.62 -3.58 1.68
C GLY A 56 7.98 -3.71 0.30
N ILE A 57 6.66 -3.62 0.21
CA ILE A 57 5.93 -3.64 -1.06
C ILE A 57 4.89 -2.53 -1.14
N VAL A 58 4.37 -2.31 -2.35
CA VAL A 58 3.17 -1.51 -2.58
C VAL A 58 1.96 -2.44 -2.63
N THR A 59 0.98 -2.18 -1.76
CA THR A 59 -0.37 -2.72 -1.82
C THR A 59 -1.30 -1.67 -2.42
N GLN A 60 -2.05 -2.05 -3.44
CA GLN A 60 -3.04 -1.21 -4.09
C GLN A 60 -4.44 -1.62 -3.65
N VAL A 61 -5.26 -0.66 -3.24
CA VAL A 61 -6.70 -0.86 -2.96
C VAL A 61 -7.50 -0.02 -3.93
N PHE A 62 -8.38 -0.65 -4.71
CA PHE A 62 -9.23 0.04 -5.67
C PHE A 62 -10.70 -0.33 -5.51
N GLY A 63 -11.57 0.53 -6.01
CA GLY A 63 -13.02 0.33 -5.97
C GLY A 63 -13.78 1.63 -6.16
N ALA A 64 -15.08 1.53 -6.37
CA ALA A 64 -15.98 2.66 -6.55
C ALA A 64 -15.95 3.63 -5.35
N ALA A 65 -16.49 4.83 -5.52
CA ALA A 65 -16.62 5.79 -4.44
C ALA A 65 -17.46 5.20 -3.28
N GLY A 66 -17.01 5.46 -2.04
CA GLY A 66 -17.69 4.99 -0.82
C GLY A 66 -17.55 3.49 -0.54
N THR A 67 -16.59 2.77 -1.18
CA THR A 67 -16.29 1.37 -0.84
C THR A 67 -15.44 1.20 0.42
N GLY A 68 -14.90 2.29 0.98
CA GLY A 68 -14.15 2.26 2.23
C GLY A 68 -12.63 2.29 2.08
N LYS A 69 -12.09 2.69 0.92
CA LYS A 69 -10.65 2.82 0.68
C LYS A 69 -9.96 3.66 1.75
N THR A 70 -10.43 4.89 1.93
CA THR A 70 -9.91 5.83 2.95
C THR A 70 -10.08 5.30 4.38
N ASN A 71 -11.16 4.55 4.67
CA ASN A 71 -11.33 3.93 6.00
C ASN A 71 -10.22 2.90 6.29
N ILE A 72 -9.85 2.09 5.29
CA ILE A 72 -8.70 1.16 5.41
C ILE A 72 -7.42 1.94 5.65
N CYS A 73 -7.18 3.04 4.91
CA CYS A 73 -6.00 3.89 5.07
C CYS A 73 -5.89 4.46 6.48
N ILE A 74 -6.97 5.05 7.00
CA ILE A 74 -7.00 5.63 8.34
C ILE A 74 -6.77 4.56 9.41
N GLN A 75 -7.48 3.44 9.32
CA GLN A 75 -7.37 2.38 10.32
C GLN A 75 -5.97 1.76 10.33
N LEU A 76 -5.40 1.49 9.15
CA LEU A 76 -4.05 0.98 9.04
C LEU A 76 -3.01 1.97 9.61
N ALA A 77 -3.22 3.28 9.40
CA ALA A 77 -2.39 4.33 10.00
C ALA A 77 -2.48 4.32 11.53
N VAL A 78 -3.69 4.19 12.08
CA VAL A 78 -3.91 4.09 13.53
C VAL A 78 -3.21 2.85 14.11
N GLU A 79 -3.36 1.70 13.48
CA GLU A 79 -2.73 0.45 13.93
C GLU A 79 -1.19 0.51 13.83
N CYS A 80 -0.65 1.16 12.80
CA CYS A 80 0.79 1.40 12.68
C CYS A 80 1.33 2.25 13.83
N VAL A 81 0.62 3.33 14.19
CA VAL A 81 1.02 4.20 15.31
C VAL A 81 0.92 3.46 16.65
N LYS A 82 -0.10 2.63 16.86
CA LYS A 82 -0.21 1.78 18.05
C LYS A 82 0.97 0.83 18.23
N GLN A 83 1.62 0.44 17.12
CA GLN A 83 2.87 -0.34 17.13
C GLN A 83 4.12 0.53 17.41
N GLY A 84 3.96 1.81 17.74
CA GLY A 84 5.03 2.74 18.04
C GLY A 84 5.77 3.27 16.83
N GLN A 85 5.20 3.18 15.63
CA GLN A 85 5.80 3.64 14.38
C GLN A 85 5.13 4.91 13.85
N LYS A 86 5.87 5.67 13.05
CA LYS A 86 5.37 6.87 12.36
C LYS A 86 4.68 6.48 11.05
N VAL A 87 3.76 7.33 10.63
CA VAL A 87 3.04 7.21 9.35
C VAL A 87 3.27 8.47 8.53
N ILE A 88 3.49 8.32 7.24
CA ILE A 88 3.40 9.40 6.26
C ILE A 88 2.11 9.20 5.48
N PHE A 89 1.25 10.21 5.46
CA PHE A 89 -0.03 10.18 4.78
C PHE A 89 -0.06 11.28 3.72
N ILE A 90 -0.06 10.90 2.45
CA ILE A 90 -0.21 11.82 1.31
C ILE A 90 -1.68 11.79 0.93
N ASP A 91 -2.39 12.87 1.25
CA ASP A 91 -3.83 13.02 1.09
C ASP A 91 -4.14 13.90 -0.11
N THR A 92 -4.80 13.35 -1.11
CA THR A 92 -5.22 14.07 -2.32
C THR A 92 -6.74 14.24 -2.44
N GLU A 93 -7.50 13.66 -1.50
CA GLU A 93 -8.96 13.64 -1.54
C GLU A 93 -9.62 14.42 -0.37
N GLY A 94 -8.83 14.78 0.63
CA GLY A 94 -9.30 15.48 1.83
C GLY A 94 -9.70 14.52 2.96
N LEU A 95 -8.76 14.30 3.88
CA LEU A 95 -8.97 13.46 5.06
C LEU A 95 -9.96 14.12 6.03
N SER A 96 -11.04 13.40 6.38
CA SER A 96 -12.01 13.88 7.37
C SER A 96 -11.45 13.78 8.79
N PRO A 97 -11.22 14.92 9.51
CA PRO A 97 -10.79 14.89 10.91
C PRO A 97 -11.79 14.20 11.83
N VAL A 98 -13.09 14.32 11.51
CA VAL A 98 -14.16 13.65 12.26
C VAL A 98 -14.04 12.15 12.12
N ARG A 99 -13.84 11.66 10.88
CA ARG A 99 -13.67 10.23 10.62
C ARG A 99 -12.41 9.67 11.26
N PHE A 100 -11.30 10.40 11.16
CA PHE A 100 -10.07 10.05 11.86
C PHE A 100 -10.29 9.90 13.37
N LYS A 101 -10.95 10.89 14.00
CA LYS A 101 -11.25 10.85 15.44
C LYS A 101 -12.12 9.65 15.83
N GLN A 102 -13.11 9.30 15.00
CA GLN A 102 -13.97 8.13 15.24
C GLN A 102 -13.15 6.82 15.25
N ILE A 103 -12.23 6.64 14.28
CA ILE A 103 -11.42 5.42 14.16
C ILE A 103 -10.31 5.37 15.22
N ALA A 104 -9.67 6.51 15.50
CA ALA A 104 -8.58 6.59 16.47
C ALA A 104 -9.06 6.58 17.94
N GLY A 105 -10.35 6.91 18.18
CA GLY A 105 -10.95 6.90 19.49
C GLY A 105 -10.40 7.99 20.42
N GLU A 106 -10.35 7.70 21.71
CA GLU A 106 -9.93 8.66 22.75
C GLU A 106 -8.49 9.15 22.57
N ASN A 107 -7.62 8.29 22.01
CA ASN A 107 -6.20 8.61 21.80
C ASN A 107 -5.92 9.35 20.48
N ALA A 108 -6.96 9.86 19.79
CA ALA A 108 -6.83 10.49 18.48
C ALA A 108 -5.77 11.61 18.43
N LYS A 109 -5.66 12.45 19.47
CA LYS A 109 -4.66 13.53 19.54
C LYS A 109 -3.22 13.01 19.65
N GLU A 110 -3.02 11.93 20.37
CA GLU A 110 -1.71 11.31 20.54
C GLU A 110 -1.29 10.59 19.26
N ILE A 111 -2.21 9.83 18.67
CA ILE A 111 -1.99 9.12 17.40
C ILE A 111 -1.65 10.12 16.28
N ALA A 112 -2.37 11.24 16.19
CA ALA A 112 -2.13 12.27 15.18
C ALA A 112 -0.71 12.86 15.22
N ARG A 113 -0.05 12.92 16.40
CA ARG A 113 1.34 13.41 16.52
C ARG A 113 2.36 12.53 15.81
N SER A 114 2.03 11.27 15.55
CA SER A 114 2.90 10.32 14.85
C SER A 114 2.56 10.17 13.37
N ILE A 115 1.60 10.95 12.86
CA ILE A 115 1.20 10.97 11.46
C ILE A 115 1.64 12.29 10.84
N ILE A 116 2.47 12.21 9.79
CA ILE A 116 2.89 13.34 8.98
C ILE A 116 1.97 13.38 7.77
N ILE A 117 1.23 14.48 7.58
CA ILE A 117 0.28 14.63 6.47
C ILE A 117 0.86 15.59 5.45
N TYR A 118 0.82 15.19 4.18
CA TYR A 118 1.04 16.04 3.00
C TYR A 118 -0.29 16.16 2.25
N GLU A 119 -0.66 17.39 1.92
CA GLU A 119 -1.90 17.71 1.20
C GLU A 119 -1.55 18.38 -0.14
N PRO A 120 -1.04 17.61 -1.14
CA PRO A 120 -0.74 18.18 -2.44
C PRO A 120 -2.00 18.66 -3.15
N LEU A 121 -1.89 19.74 -3.92
CA LEU A 121 -2.98 20.35 -4.67
C LEU A 121 -2.88 20.10 -6.18
N SER A 122 -1.82 19.40 -6.62
CA SER A 122 -1.58 19.07 -8.02
C SER A 122 -0.85 17.74 -8.17
N PHE A 123 -0.80 17.20 -9.40
CA PHE A 123 -0.05 15.98 -9.71
C PHE A 123 1.45 16.16 -9.52
N GLU A 124 1.99 17.35 -9.78
CA GLU A 124 3.40 17.69 -9.54
C GLU A 124 3.72 17.78 -8.05
N GLU A 125 2.84 18.40 -7.26
CA GLU A 125 2.99 18.44 -5.79
C GLU A 125 2.86 17.05 -5.15
N GLN A 126 2.00 16.18 -5.70
CA GLN A 126 1.92 14.78 -5.30
C GLN A 126 3.28 14.08 -5.51
N TYR A 127 3.93 14.31 -6.66
CA TYR A 127 5.27 13.76 -6.91
C TYR A 127 6.30 14.29 -5.92
N SER A 128 6.26 15.59 -5.66
CA SER A 128 7.15 16.23 -4.68
C SER A 128 6.94 15.64 -3.29
N SER A 129 5.69 15.40 -2.87
CA SER A 129 5.36 14.76 -1.59
C SER A 129 5.89 13.32 -1.52
N VAL A 130 5.79 12.55 -2.61
CA VAL A 130 6.37 11.20 -2.67
C VAL A 130 7.90 11.23 -2.56
N ARG A 131 8.56 12.24 -3.10
CA ARG A 131 10.02 12.42 -2.94
C ARG A 131 10.44 12.79 -1.52
N GLU A 132 9.63 13.56 -0.82
CA GLU A 132 9.90 13.92 0.59
C GLU A 132 9.92 12.68 1.51
N VAL A 133 9.21 11.60 1.13
CA VAL A 133 9.27 10.32 1.86
C VAL A 133 10.72 9.85 2.03
N GLU A 134 11.59 10.03 1.04
CA GLU A 134 13.00 9.59 1.12
C GLU A 134 13.76 10.27 2.29
N ARG A 135 13.47 11.54 2.57
CA ARG A 135 14.13 12.30 3.65
C ARG A 135 13.70 11.83 5.03
N ILE A 136 12.47 11.33 5.15
CA ILE A 136 11.83 11.02 6.44
C ILE A 136 11.83 9.52 6.73
N ALA A 137 11.86 8.67 5.70
CA ALA A 137 11.68 7.22 5.82
C ALA A 137 12.71 6.50 6.70
N GLY A 138 13.86 7.13 7.03
CA GLY A 138 14.85 6.58 7.97
C GLY A 138 14.46 6.62 9.44
N GLU A 139 13.39 7.32 9.82
CA GLU A 139 13.02 7.64 11.21
C GLU A 139 11.86 6.80 11.76
N ASN A 140 11.98 5.48 11.73
CA ASN A 140 10.95 4.57 12.29
C ASN A 140 9.57 4.71 11.60
N VAL A 141 9.57 4.97 10.29
CA VAL A 141 8.33 4.97 9.48
C VAL A 141 7.89 3.53 9.24
N GLY A 142 6.67 3.20 9.62
CA GLY A 142 6.08 1.86 9.43
C GLY A 142 5.11 1.77 8.27
N LEU A 143 4.53 2.90 7.86
CA LEU A 143 3.53 2.99 6.80
C LEU A 143 3.64 4.30 6.02
N VAL A 144 3.53 4.19 4.70
CA VAL A 144 3.28 5.34 3.81
C VAL A 144 1.97 5.10 3.08
N VAL A 145 1.05 6.05 3.16
CA VAL A 145 -0.25 6.04 2.47
C VAL A 145 -0.24 7.10 1.38
N LEU A 146 -0.77 6.78 0.20
CA LEU A 146 -1.12 7.72 -0.85
C LEU A 146 -2.61 7.53 -1.21
N ASP A 147 -3.45 8.39 -0.70
CA ASP A 147 -4.91 8.33 -0.87
C ASP A 147 -5.44 9.61 -1.56
N SER A 148 -5.64 9.56 -2.88
CA SER A 148 -5.44 8.48 -3.83
C SER A 148 -4.30 8.80 -4.82
N ALA A 149 -3.69 7.75 -5.35
CA ALA A 149 -2.64 7.88 -6.36
C ALA A 149 -3.14 8.50 -7.68
N THR A 150 -4.44 8.47 -7.92
CA THR A 150 -5.05 8.81 -9.23
C THR A 150 -6.02 9.97 -9.21
N SER A 151 -6.16 10.71 -8.09
CA SER A 151 -7.01 11.91 -8.03
C SER A 151 -6.64 12.93 -9.10
N TYR A 152 -5.40 13.40 -9.09
CA TYR A 152 -4.93 14.39 -10.04
C TYR A 152 -4.61 13.79 -11.41
N TYR A 153 -4.11 12.56 -11.46
CA TYR A 153 -3.85 11.84 -12.70
C TYR A 153 -5.08 11.76 -13.62
N ARG A 154 -6.28 11.65 -13.05
CA ARG A 154 -7.53 11.59 -13.81
C ARG A 154 -7.76 12.82 -14.68
N TYR A 155 -7.40 14.01 -14.20
CA TYR A 155 -7.57 15.28 -14.93
C TYR A 155 -6.59 15.41 -16.10
N GLU A 156 -5.45 14.72 -16.01
CA GLU A 156 -4.42 14.71 -17.06
C GLU A 156 -4.75 13.76 -18.22
N LEU A 157 -5.81 12.93 -18.09
CA LEU A 157 -6.19 11.95 -19.11
C LEU A 157 -7.06 12.53 -20.22
N GLU A 158 -7.52 13.77 -20.11
CA GLU A 158 -8.44 14.39 -21.06
C GLU A 158 -7.78 14.74 -22.41
N ASP A 159 -6.43 14.70 -22.46
CA ASP A 159 -5.63 14.96 -23.66
C ASP A 159 -4.72 13.77 -23.97
N ASP A 160 -4.75 13.25 -25.20
CA ASP A 160 -4.04 12.03 -25.61
C ASP A 160 -2.50 12.13 -25.46
N GLU A 161 -1.91 13.29 -25.74
CA GLU A 161 -0.46 13.48 -25.62
C GLU A 161 -0.02 13.58 -24.15
N THR A 162 -0.75 14.35 -23.35
CA THR A 162 -0.48 14.47 -21.90
C THR A 162 -0.77 13.16 -21.18
N GLY A 163 -1.77 12.39 -21.57
CA GLY A 163 -2.15 11.13 -20.97
C GLY A 163 -1.04 10.06 -20.94
N ILE A 164 -0.22 9.95 -22.02
CA ILE A 164 0.93 9.03 -22.06
C ILE A 164 2.02 9.48 -21.09
N LYS A 165 2.33 10.77 -21.06
CA LYS A 165 3.33 11.35 -20.17
C LYS A 165 2.93 11.16 -18.72
N SER A 166 1.71 11.50 -18.37
CA SER A 166 1.17 11.42 -17.01
C SER A 166 1.08 9.97 -16.51
N ARG A 167 0.77 9.01 -17.41
CA ARG A 167 0.82 7.57 -17.08
C ARG A 167 2.23 7.12 -16.71
N ARG A 168 3.24 7.55 -17.48
CA ARG A 168 4.64 7.24 -17.20
C ARG A 168 5.09 7.88 -15.88
N GLU A 169 4.69 9.10 -15.63
CA GLU A 169 5.01 9.84 -14.42
C GLU A 169 4.38 9.20 -13.19
N LEU A 170 3.10 8.83 -13.25
CA LEU A 170 2.43 8.06 -12.19
C LEU A 170 3.17 6.75 -11.89
N ALA A 171 3.55 6.00 -12.93
CA ALA A 171 4.31 4.77 -12.75
C ALA A 171 5.68 5.03 -12.09
N ASN A 172 6.36 6.13 -12.44
CA ASN A 172 7.63 6.53 -11.82
C ASN A 172 7.42 6.87 -10.33
N GLN A 173 6.38 7.63 -9.97
CA GLN A 173 6.04 7.96 -8.58
C GLN A 173 5.85 6.69 -7.74
N ILE A 174 5.02 5.76 -8.21
CA ILE A 174 4.73 4.52 -7.49
C ILE A 174 5.94 3.58 -7.48
N GLY A 175 6.72 3.54 -8.57
CA GLY A 175 7.97 2.80 -8.63
C GLY A 175 9.00 3.30 -7.62
N PHE A 176 9.10 4.62 -7.46
CA PHE A 176 9.97 5.25 -6.47
C PHE A 176 9.51 4.93 -5.04
N LEU A 177 8.21 5.04 -4.76
CA LEU A 177 7.63 4.65 -3.47
C LEU A 177 7.90 3.18 -3.14
N HIS A 178 7.79 2.28 -4.14
CA HIS A 178 8.13 0.86 -3.98
C HIS A 178 9.61 0.65 -3.65
N ALA A 179 10.51 1.37 -4.31
CA ALA A 179 11.94 1.29 -4.02
C ALA A 179 12.25 1.73 -2.58
N LEU A 180 11.62 2.81 -2.11
CA LEU A 180 11.74 3.29 -0.73
C LEU A 180 11.17 2.28 0.27
N ALA A 181 10.00 1.70 -0.02
CA ALA A 181 9.40 0.68 0.84
C ALA A 181 10.34 -0.52 1.02
N ARG A 182 10.98 -0.99 -0.06
CA ARG A 182 11.97 -2.06 0.01
C ARG A 182 13.24 -1.67 0.78
N LYS A 183 13.71 -0.44 0.60
CA LYS A 183 14.93 0.07 1.24
C LYS A 183 14.76 0.23 2.75
N HIS A 184 13.61 0.75 3.17
CA HIS A 184 13.35 1.15 4.56
C HIS A 184 12.44 0.18 5.34
N GLY A 185 11.79 -0.77 4.66
CA GLY A 185 10.98 -1.80 5.31
C GLY A 185 9.59 -1.35 5.77
N PHE A 186 9.07 -0.21 5.30
CA PHE A 186 7.70 0.20 5.59
C PHE A 186 6.68 -0.47 4.65
N ALA A 187 5.42 -0.55 5.07
CA ALA A 187 4.31 -0.90 4.19
C ALA A 187 3.91 0.33 3.36
N ALA A 188 3.71 0.18 2.04
CA ALA A 188 3.18 1.25 1.20
C ALA A 188 1.76 0.87 0.77
N LEU A 189 0.78 1.72 1.07
CA LEU A 189 -0.61 1.57 0.69
C LEU A 189 -0.98 2.70 -0.27
N ILE A 190 -1.45 2.34 -1.46
CA ILE A 190 -2.04 3.29 -2.39
C ILE A 190 -3.50 2.97 -2.63
N THR A 191 -4.33 3.99 -2.69
CA THR A 191 -5.70 3.82 -3.18
C THR A 191 -5.81 4.29 -4.61
N ASN A 192 -6.78 3.73 -5.32
CA ASN A 192 -6.98 4.00 -6.72
C ASN A 192 -8.47 4.11 -7.04
N GLN A 193 -8.79 5.05 -7.92
CA GLN A 193 -10.13 5.20 -8.48
C GLN A 193 -10.33 4.19 -9.62
N VAL A 194 -11.57 4.04 -10.04
CA VAL A 194 -11.96 3.10 -11.08
C VAL A 194 -12.65 3.79 -12.23
N TYR A 195 -12.57 3.18 -13.41
CA TYR A 195 -13.38 3.52 -14.57
C TYR A 195 -14.17 2.29 -15.04
N SER A 196 -15.27 2.55 -15.74
CA SER A 196 -16.06 1.49 -16.36
C SER A 196 -15.38 1.03 -17.65
N ASP A 197 -15.05 -0.27 -17.74
CA ASP A 197 -14.53 -0.88 -18.96
C ASP A 197 -15.71 -1.23 -19.88
N VAL A 198 -15.96 -0.38 -20.87
CA VAL A 198 -17.10 -0.53 -21.80
C VAL A 198 -16.92 -1.74 -22.71
N VAL A 199 -15.69 -2.17 -22.99
CA VAL A 199 -15.38 -3.26 -23.94
C VAL A 199 -15.29 -4.62 -23.24
N GLY A 200 -14.63 -4.67 -22.08
CA GLY A 200 -14.43 -5.93 -21.33
C GLY A 200 -15.50 -6.21 -20.27
N GLY A 201 -16.37 -5.26 -20.03
CA GLY A 201 -17.37 -5.31 -18.95
C GLY A 201 -16.74 -5.21 -17.56
N GLY A 202 -17.35 -4.44 -16.67
CA GLY A 202 -16.91 -4.31 -15.29
C GLY A 202 -16.10 -3.06 -14.99
N VAL A 203 -15.35 -3.09 -13.90
CA VAL A 203 -14.66 -1.93 -13.34
C VAL A 203 -13.16 -2.23 -13.27
N ARG A 204 -12.33 -1.33 -13.82
CA ARG A 204 -10.87 -1.44 -13.79
C ARG A 204 -10.23 -0.27 -13.03
N PRO A 205 -9.08 -0.51 -12.38
CA PRO A 205 -8.32 0.56 -11.73
C PRO A 205 -7.70 1.51 -12.78
N LEU A 206 -7.66 2.80 -12.47
CA LEU A 206 -6.92 3.78 -13.26
C LEU A 206 -5.41 3.51 -13.19
N GLY A 207 -4.65 4.02 -14.17
CA GLY A 207 -3.18 3.90 -14.23
C GLY A 207 -2.66 2.68 -14.99
N GLY A 208 -3.55 1.75 -15.39
CA GLY A 208 -3.24 0.65 -16.32
C GLY A 208 -2.25 -0.38 -15.79
N SER A 209 -1.70 -1.18 -16.73
CA SER A 209 -0.83 -2.32 -16.43
C SER A 209 0.44 -1.96 -15.65
N SER A 210 0.97 -0.75 -15.80
CA SER A 210 2.19 -0.33 -15.09
C SER A 210 2.01 -0.35 -13.58
N LEU A 211 0.88 0.18 -13.06
CA LEU A 211 0.57 0.13 -11.63
C LEU A 211 0.33 -1.30 -11.15
N GLU A 212 -0.33 -2.11 -11.97
CA GLU A 212 -0.55 -3.53 -11.65
C GLU A 212 0.77 -4.30 -11.54
N HIS A 213 1.77 -3.99 -12.36
CA HIS A 213 3.09 -4.62 -12.27
C HIS A 213 3.88 -4.21 -11.03
N ILE A 214 3.83 -2.93 -10.67
CA ILE A 214 4.54 -2.39 -9.50
C ILE A 214 3.91 -2.91 -8.21
N SER A 215 2.58 -2.88 -8.11
CA SER A 215 1.84 -3.35 -6.94
C SER A 215 1.96 -4.87 -6.81
N LYS A 216 2.37 -5.35 -5.63
CA LYS A 216 2.55 -6.78 -5.37
C LYS A 216 1.32 -7.44 -4.78
N THR A 217 0.48 -6.65 -4.15
CA THR A 217 -0.86 -7.02 -3.67
C THR A 217 -1.85 -6.00 -4.22
N ILE A 218 -2.96 -6.47 -4.78
CA ILE A 218 -4.03 -5.63 -5.32
C ILE A 218 -5.36 -6.16 -4.77
N ILE A 219 -6.11 -5.28 -4.14
CA ILE A 219 -7.39 -5.58 -3.51
C ILE A 219 -8.48 -4.76 -4.21
N ARG A 220 -9.52 -5.43 -4.70
CA ARG A 220 -10.74 -4.79 -5.17
C ARG A 220 -11.76 -4.72 -4.05
N LEU A 221 -12.35 -3.54 -3.84
CA LEU A 221 -13.43 -3.34 -2.88
C LEU A 221 -14.78 -3.19 -3.58
N GLU A 222 -15.76 -3.90 -3.07
CA GLU A 222 -17.13 -3.91 -3.55
C GLU A 222 -18.11 -3.56 -2.43
N LYS A 223 -19.24 -2.95 -2.78
CA LYS A 223 -20.37 -2.77 -1.88
C LYS A 223 -21.27 -4.00 -2.03
N THR A 224 -21.55 -4.72 -0.94
CA THR A 224 -22.42 -5.91 -0.95
C THR A 224 -23.72 -5.69 -0.22
N GLY A 225 -23.80 -4.65 0.61
CA GLY A 225 -25.00 -4.31 1.38
C GLY A 225 -24.82 -3.01 2.14
N GLU A 226 -25.82 -2.65 2.94
CA GLU A 226 -25.74 -1.49 3.82
C GLU A 226 -24.65 -1.72 4.88
N GLY A 227 -23.65 -0.82 4.89
CA GLY A 227 -22.46 -0.97 5.76
C GLY A 227 -21.51 -2.09 5.40
N THR A 228 -21.94 -3.10 4.62
CA THR A 228 -21.12 -4.28 4.29
C THR A 228 -20.30 -4.06 3.02
N ARG A 229 -19.07 -4.56 3.06
CA ARG A 229 -18.11 -4.48 1.97
C ARG A 229 -17.47 -5.84 1.75
N ARG A 230 -17.05 -6.10 0.51
CA ARG A 230 -16.25 -7.27 0.14
C ARG A 230 -14.91 -6.80 -0.37
N ALA A 231 -13.84 -7.36 0.19
CA ALA A 231 -12.49 -7.28 -0.35
C ALA A 231 -12.22 -8.53 -1.18
N VAL A 232 -11.78 -8.36 -2.42
CA VAL A 232 -11.43 -9.46 -3.32
C VAL A 232 -9.96 -9.30 -3.71
N LEU A 233 -9.16 -10.35 -3.56
CA LEU A 233 -7.79 -10.38 -4.05
C LEU A 233 -7.79 -10.40 -5.57
N TYR A 234 -7.39 -9.29 -6.18
CA TYR A 234 -7.17 -9.16 -7.61
C TYR A 234 -5.76 -9.65 -8.00
N LYS A 235 -4.79 -9.51 -7.08
CA LYS A 235 -3.43 -10.00 -7.21
C LYS A 235 -2.80 -10.19 -5.84
N HIS A 236 -2.10 -11.29 -5.64
CA HIS A 236 -1.30 -11.52 -4.44
C HIS A 236 -0.15 -12.48 -4.73
N ARG A 237 0.99 -12.34 -4.01
CA ARG A 237 2.18 -13.18 -4.27
C ARG A 237 2.04 -14.63 -3.82
N SER A 238 1.21 -14.89 -2.82
CA SER A 238 1.12 -16.19 -2.13
C SER A 238 -0.30 -16.65 -1.82
N ARG A 239 -1.32 -15.91 -2.27
CA ARG A 239 -2.73 -16.25 -2.09
C ARG A 239 -3.42 -16.35 -3.44
N PRO A 240 -4.42 -17.21 -3.59
CA PRO A 240 -5.17 -17.35 -4.84
C PRO A 240 -5.89 -16.05 -5.20
N GLU A 241 -5.84 -15.68 -6.46
CA GLU A 241 -6.67 -14.63 -7.04
C GLU A 241 -8.15 -15.01 -6.91
N GLY A 242 -9.02 -14.01 -6.69
CA GLY A 242 -10.45 -14.22 -6.48
C GLY A 242 -10.83 -14.58 -5.03
N SER A 243 -9.86 -14.88 -4.15
CA SER A 243 -10.15 -15.04 -2.72
C SER A 243 -10.77 -13.76 -2.18
N SER A 244 -11.76 -13.87 -1.30
CA SER A 244 -12.48 -12.72 -0.79
C SER A 244 -12.82 -12.83 0.69
N ALA A 245 -13.01 -11.67 1.34
CA ALA A 245 -13.51 -11.56 2.69
C ALA A 245 -14.51 -10.41 2.78
N GLU A 246 -15.50 -10.55 3.63
CA GLU A 246 -16.46 -9.49 3.92
C GLU A 246 -16.10 -8.80 5.23
N PHE A 247 -16.34 -7.50 5.27
CA PHE A 247 -16.17 -6.66 6.45
C PHE A 247 -17.22 -5.56 6.48
N THR A 248 -17.42 -4.96 7.63
CA THR A 248 -18.38 -3.85 7.81
C THR A 248 -17.65 -2.54 8.09
N ILE A 249 -18.25 -1.44 7.62
CA ILE A 249 -17.83 -0.08 7.99
C ILE A 249 -18.72 0.37 9.13
N THR A 250 -18.13 0.61 10.29
CA THR A 250 -18.80 1.07 11.51
C THR A 250 -18.38 2.49 11.88
N ALA A 251 -18.99 3.04 12.93
CA ALA A 251 -18.53 4.31 13.49
C ALA A 251 -17.05 4.25 13.94
N GLU A 252 -16.58 3.10 14.41
CA GLU A 252 -15.24 2.91 14.98
C GLU A 252 -14.20 2.42 13.96
N GLY A 253 -14.56 2.29 12.69
CA GLY A 253 -13.65 1.81 11.64
C GLY A 253 -14.23 0.66 10.81
N ILE A 254 -13.34 -0.22 10.33
CA ILE A 254 -13.69 -1.45 9.61
C ILE A 254 -13.56 -2.67 10.54
N ARG A 255 -14.50 -3.58 10.44
CA ARG A 255 -14.53 -4.80 11.27
C ARG A 255 -14.96 -6.02 10.47
#